data_b31234e51a7fff85b37d54219b776af5
#
_entry.id   b31234e51a7fff85b37d54219b776af5
#
_cell.length_a   1.000
_cell.length_b   1.000
_cell.length_c   1.000
_cell.angle_alpha   90.00
_cell.angle_beta   90.00
_cell.angle_gamma   90.00
#
_symmetry.space_group_name_H-M   'P 1'
#
loop_
_entity.id
_entity.type
_entity.pdbx_description
1 polymer ?
#
loop_
_entity_poly.entity_id
_entity_poly.type
_entity_poly.pdbx_seq_one_letter_code
_entity_poly.pdbx_strand_id
1 'polypeptide(L)'
;MEWREFTAKTVDEALTNAMIDLGTTAENLEYEVIEKETSGFLGMFGKPAKIRVREKITMESKAKKFLSDVFSAMGIQAEIDLSYDEINTTLDINIKGDEMGVLIGKRGQTLDSLQYLVSLVVNKNNDEYIKLDTENYRARRKETLENLAKNIAYKVKRTRKPVSLEPMNPYERRIIHSALQNDKYVETYSEGEEPYRKVVINLKKTYNDSKYTSKYNYNKNNKNYNKNYSRDYRKDYKEYKESKEKAVSTENA
;
A
#
# COMPACT_ATOMS: atom_id res chain seq x y z
N MET A 1 -1.53 9.91 27.86
CA MET A 1 -2.01 8.96 28.89
C MET A 1 -1.69 9.54 30.25
N GLU A 2 -2.55 9.31 31.22
CA GLU A 2 -2.39 9.86 32.58
C GLU A 2 -1.46 8.97 33.39
N TRP A 3 -0.73 9.61 34.33
CA TRP A 3 0.09 8.89 35.28
C TRP A 3 -0.80 8.17 36.29
N ARG A 4 -0.52 6.88 36.56
CA ARG A 4 -1.15 6.09 37.62
C ARG A 4 -0.13 5.78 38.70
N GLU A 5 -0.56 5.83 39.96
CA GLU A 5 0.31 5.58 41.12
C GLU A 5 0.14 4.13 41.57
N PHE A 6 1.26 3.48 41.88
CA PHE A 6 1.32 2.13 42.43
C PHE A 6 2.20 2.13 43.68
N THR A 7 1.75 1.42 44.68
CA THR A 7 2.46 1.30 45.97
C THR A 7 2.63 -0.18 46.29
N ALA A 8 3.86 -0.59 46.65
CA ALA A 8 4.19 -1.95 47.08
C ALA A 8 5.38 -1.95 48.06
N LYS A 9 5.80 -3.14 48.50
CA LYS A 9 6.92 -3.23 49.44
C LYS A 9 8.23 -2.77 48.85
N THR A 10 8.44 -3.02 47.52
CA THR A 10 9.62 -2.61 46.77
C THR A 10 9.21 -1.94 45.48
N VAL A 11 10.14 -1.22 44.83
CA VAL A 11 9.93 -0.62 43.50
C VAL A 11 9.63 -1.69 42.46
N ASP A 12 10.32 -2.82 42.51
CA ASP A 12 10.13 -3.91 41.55
C ASP A 12 8.75 -4.58 41.69
N GLU A 13 8.25 -4.74 42.92
CA GLU A 13 6.91 -5.25 43.17
C GLU A 13 5.84 -4.25 42.70
N ALA A 14 6.04 -2.96 42.91
CA ALA A 14 5.15 -1.91 42.42
C ALA A 14 5.10 -1.87 40.87
N LEU A 15 6.24 -2.06 40.22
CA LEU A 15 6.32 -2.15 38.73
C LEU A 15 5.62 -3.42 38.21
N THR A 16 5.81 -4.54 38.92
CA THR A 16 5.13 -5.81 38.56
C THR A 16 3.60 -5.66 38.67
N ASN A 17 3.11 -5.03 39.72
CA ASN A 17 1.69 -4.73 39.91
C ASN A 17 1.16 -3.82 38.78
N ALA A 18 1.94 -2.81 38.37
CA ALA A 18 1.59 -1.92 37.28
C ALA A 18 1.52 -2.68 35.94
N MET A 19 2.46 -3.60 35.68
CA MET A 19 2.43 -4.44 34.46
C MET A 19 1.20 -5.32 34.39
N ILE A 20 0.78 -5.90 35.50
CA ILE A 20 -0.42 -6.74 35.61
C ILE A 20 -1.68 -5.90 35.40
N ASP A 21 -1.80 -4.75 36.09
CA ASP A 21 -2.99 -3.88 35.97
C ASP A 21 -3.16 -3.27 34.58
N LEU A 22 -2.05 -2.89 33.95
CA LEU A 22 -2.05 -2.27 32.61
C LEU A 22 -1.99 -3.30 31.48
N GLY A 23 -1.78 -4.59 31.76
CA GLY A 23 -1.71 -5.67 30.77
C GLY A 23 -0.55 -5.50 29.78
N THR A 24 0.58 -4.95 30.23
CA THR A 24 1.73 -4.61 29.36
C THR A 24 3.06 -5.05 29.97
N THR A 25 4.16 -4.93 29.22
CA THR A 25 5.51 -5.27 29.67
C THR A 25 6.28 -4.05 30.17
N ALA A 26 7.33 -4.27 30.97
CA ALA A 26 8.17 -3.18 31.52
C ALA A 26 8.78 -2.29 30.42
N GLU A 27 9.09 -2.84 29.25
CA GLU A 27 9.66 -2.10 28.11
C GLU A 27 8.70 -1.04 27.55
N ASN A 28 7.40 -1.29 27.68
CA ASN A 28 6.32 -0.41 27.23
C ASN A 28 5.82 0.54 28.32
N LEU A 29 6.46 0.55 29.49
CA LEU A 29 6.14 1.43 30.58
C LEU A 29 7.22 2.50 30.80
N GLU A 30 6.78 3.69 31.09
CA GLU A 30 7.60 4.77 31.64
C GLU A 30 7.19 4.95 33.12
N TYR A 31 8.16 4.89 34.02
CA TYR A 31 7.87 5.03 35.43
C TYR A 31 8.83 6.02 36.14
N GLU A 32 8.36 6.62 37.18
CA GLU A 32 9.13 7.47 38.07
C GLU A 32 8.92 7.04 39.52
N VAL A 33 10.02 6.95 40.27
CA VAL A 33 9.97 6.60 41.68
C VAL A 33 9.68 7.86 42.50
N ILE A 34 8.51 7.90 43.11
CA ILE A 34 8.10 9.01 44.00
C ILE A 34 8.72 8.84 45.36
N GLU A 35 8.59 7.64 45.97
CA GLU A 35 9.17 7.29 47.26
C GLU A 35 9.84 5.92 47.17
N LYS A 36 11.11 5.83 47.62
CA LYS A 36 11.79 4.54 47.73
C LYS A 36 11.42 3.86 49.02
N GLU A 37 11.41 2.53 48.98
CA GLU A 37 11.27 1.73 50.17
C GLU A 37 12.35 2.04 51.19
N THR A 38 11.99 2.06 52.46
CA THR A 38 12.96 2.14 53.54
C THR A 38 12.78 0.96 54.48
N SER A 39 13.87 0.25 54.73
CA SER A 39 13.89 -0.80 55.74
C SER A 39 13.84 -0.15 57.15
N GLY A 40 12.73 -0.39 57.84
CA GLY A 40 12.64 0.02 59.25
C GLY A 40 13.60 -0.75 60.15
N PHE A 41 13.93 -0.19 61.31
CA PHE A 41 14.75 -0.85 62.30
C PHE A 41 14.04 -2.13 62.81
N LEU A 42 14.69 -3.28 62.74
CA LEU A 42 14.16 -4.62 63.06
C LEU A 42 12.93 -5.06 62.21
N GLY A 43 12.78 -4.58 60.95
CA GLY A 43 11.67 -4.98 60.08
C GLY A 43 10.31 -4.37 60.44
N MET A 44 10.22 -3.48 61.41
CA MET A 44 9.02 -2.71 61.73
C MET A 44 9.20 -1.25 61.30
N PHE A 45 8.11 -0.62 60.81
CA PHE A 45 8.06 0.78 60.37
C PHE A 45 8.81 1.14 59.08
N GLY A 46 9.04 0.17 58.18
CA GLY A 46 9.48 0.49 56.80
C GLY A 46 8.39 1.22 56.02
N LYS A 47 8.77 2.22 55.19
CA LYS A 47 7.85 2.84 54.27
C LYS A 47 7.81 2.04 52.98
N PRO A 48 6.63 1.81 52.40
CA PRO A 48 6.51 1.15 51.09
C PRO A 48 7.08 2.04 49.97
N ALA A 49 7.51 1.42 48.89
CA ALA A 49 7.85 2.12 47.65
C ALA A 49 6.58 2.66 46.99
N LYS A 50 6.67 3.85 46.42
CA LYS A 50 5.62 4.47 45.64
C LYS A 50 6.19 4.90 44.29
N ILE A 51 5.58 4.44 43.20
CA ILE A 51 5.96 4.80 41.84
C ILE A 51 4.75 5.39 41.10
N ARG A 52 5.01 6.23 40.11
CA ARG A 52 4.00 6.58 39.12
C ARG A 52 4.42 5.99 37.80
N VAL A 53 3.45 5.45 37.08
CA VAL A 53 3.65 4.70 35.84
C VAL A 53 2.69 5.21 34.76
N ARG A 54 3.16 5.28 33.53
CA ARG A 54 2.31 5.47 32.36
C ARG A 54 2.80 4.57 31.23
N GLU A 55 1.91 4.24 30.31
CA GLU A 55 2.33 3.56 29.09
C GLU A 55 3.22 4.48 28.26
N LYS A 56 4.32 3.92 27.77
CA LYS A 56 5.25 4.60 26.88
C LYS A 56 4.55 4.92 25.56
N ILE A 57 4.62 6.17 25.16
CA ILE A 57 4.04 6.58 23.88
C ILE A 57 5.01 6.17 22.77
N THR A 58 4.83 4.97 22.23
CA THR A 58 5.58 4.49 21.08
C THR A 58 4.97 4.98 19.77
N MET A 59 5.70 4.82 18.66
CA MET A 59 5.20 5.16 17.32
C MET A 59 4.01 4.29 16.94
N GLU A 60 4.09 2.99 17.26
CA GLU A 60 3.03 2.03 17.00
C GLU A 60 1.76 2.40 17.78
N SER A 61 1.89 2.77 19.06
CA SER A 61 0.74 3.17 19.88
C SER A 61 0.06 4.44 19.36
N LYS A 62 0.85 5.41 18.86
CA LYS A 62 0.32 6.63 18.21
C LYS A 62 -0.41 6.30 16.91
N ALA A 63 0.23 5.49 16.04
CA ALA A 63 -0.35 5.09 14.77
C ALA A 63 -1.65 4.32 14.98
N LYS A 64 -1.63 3.31 15.86
CA LYS A 64 -2.80 2.49 16.17
C LYS A 64 -3.94 3.31 16.73
N LYS A 65 -3.65 4.18 17.71
CA LYS A 65 -4.68 5.06 18.30
C LYS A 65 -5.29 5.97 17.24
N PHE A 66 -4.47 6.67 16.45
CA PHE A 66 -4.96 7.58 15.42
C PHE A 66 -5.85 6.85 14.40
N LEU A 67 -5.40 5.70 13.89
CA LEU A 67 -6.18 4.91 12.92
C LEU A 67 -7.48 4.40 13.54
N SER A 68 -7.44 3.91 14.78
CA SER A 68 -8.66 3.44 15.47
C SER A 68 -9.67 4.56 15.67
N ASP A 69 -9.22 5.77 16.05
CA ASP A 69 -10.08 6.94 16.20
C ASP A 69 -10.71 7.35 14.85
N VAL A 70 -9.92 7.33 13.76
CA VAL A 70 -10.43 7.62 12.40
C VAL A 70 -11.44 6.58 11.95
N PHE A 71 -11.15 5.28 12.10
CA PHE A 71 -12.06 4.20 11.68
C PHE A 71 -13.35 4.22 12.47
N SER A 72 -13.27 4.47 13.78
CA SER A 72 -14.44 4.66 14.63
C SER A 72 -15.31 5.83 14.16
N ALA A 73 -14.70 6.97 13.82
CA ALA A 73 -15.42 8.13 13.29
C ALA A 73 -16.05 7.87 11.91
N MET A 74 -15.44 6.99 11.09
CA MET A 74 -15.98 6.56 9.79
C MET A 74 -17.01 5.44 9.92
N GLY A 75 -17.21 4.85 11.10
CA GLY A 75 -18.07 3.69 11.32
C GLY A 75 -17.53 2.38 10.72
N ILE A 76 -16.22 2.30 10.48
CA ILE A 76 -15.57 1.14 9.87
C ILE A 76 -14.95 0.26 10.95
N GLN A 77 -15.21 -1.05 10.88
CA GLN A 77 -14.54 -2.05 11.71
C GLN A 77 -13.34 -2.60 10.96
N ALA A 78 -12.15 -2.41 11.52
CA ALA A 78 -10.90 -2.86 10.94
C ALA A 78 -9.90 -3.30 12.00
N GLU A 79 -9.16 -4.36 11.70
CA GLU A 79 -8.00 -4.82 12.47
C GLU A 79 -6.75 -4.12 11.95
N ILE A 80 -5.89 -3.68 12.86
CA ILE A 80 -4.67 -2.94 12.54
C ILE A 80 -3.48 -3.75 13.03
N ASP A 81 -2.74 -4.33 12.10
CA ASP A 81 -1.47 -5.02 12.35
C ASP A 81 -0.31 -4.04 12.13
N LEU A 82 0.60 -3.98 13.08
CA LEU A 82 1.76 -3.12 13.08
C LEU A 82 3.03 -3.96 13.19
N SER A 83 4.03 -3.64 12.39
CA SER A 83 5.35 -4.26 12.43
C SER A 83 6.42 -3.22 12.15
N TYR A 84 7.40 -3.10 13.05
CA TYR A 84 8.52 -2.18 12.88
C TYR A 84 9.75 -2.91 12.36
N ASP A 85 10.29 -2.44 11.25
CA ASP A 85 11.54 -2.92 10.65
C ASP A 85 12.67 -1.97 11.07
N GLU A 86 13.49 -2.41 12.02
CA GLU A 86 14.62 -1.63 12.56
C GLU A 86 15.71 -1.37 11.51
N ILE A 87 15.89 -2.28 10.54
CA ILE A 87 16.93 -2.16 9.51
C ILE A 87 16.61 -1.03 8.54
N ASN A 88 15.35 -0.96 8.12
CA ASN A 88 14.89 0.02 7.14
C ASN A 88 14.22 1.24 7.81
N THR A 89 14.17 1.29 9.14
CA THR A 89 13.48 2.34 9.92
C THR A 89 12.05 2.58 9.39
N THR A 90 11.33 1.46 9.15
CA THR A 90 10.01 1.50 8.52
C THR A 90 8.97 0.92 9.47
N LEU A 91 7.88 1.66 9.70
CA LEU A 91 6.68 1.14 10.33
C LEU A 91 5.71 0.62 9.25
N ASP A 92 5.62 -0.69 9.11
CA ASP A 92 4.65 -1.36 8.26
C ASP A 92 3.30 -1.48 8.99
N ILE A 93 2.26 -0.95 8.37
CA ILE A 93 0.88 -0.97 8.89
C ILE A 93 0.02 -1.70 7.88
N ASN A 94 -0.57 -2.82 8.29
CA ASN A 94 -1.50 -3.57 7.47
C ASN A 94 -2.90 -3.55 8.08
N ILE A 95 -3.90 -3.16 7.28
CA ILE A 95 -5.29 -3.02 7.72
C ILE A 95 -6.11 -4.15 7.10
N LYS A 96 -6.94 -4.80 7.92
CA LYS A 96 -7.83 -5.90 7.49
C LYS A 96 -9.26 -5.64 7.96
N GLY A 97 -10.24 -6.05 7.17
CA GLY A 97 -11.66 -5.91 7.48
C GLY A 97 -12.54 -6.05 6.25
N ASP A 98 -13.85 -5.98 6.44
CA ASP A 98 -14.81 -6.23 5.37
C ASP A 98 -14.97 -5.03 4.40
N GLU A 99 -14.77 -3.79 4.89
CA GLU A 99 -15.02 -2.57 4.13
C GLU A 99 -13.74 -1.89 3.62
N MET A 100 -12.70 -2.66 3.33
CA MET A 100 -11.40 -2.14 2.92
C MET A 100 -11.46 -1.30 1.63
N GLY A 101 -12.45 -1.55 0.77
CA GLY A 101 -12.69 -0.72 -0.42
C GLY A 101 -12.88 0.77 -0.13
N VAL A 102 -13.51 1.12 1.01
CA VAL A 102 -13.70 2.51 1.46
C VAL A 102 -12.36 3.13 1.85
N LEU A 103 -11.52 2.37 2.57
CA LEU A 103 -10.17 2.81 2.99
C LEU A 103 -9.19 2.90 1.83
N ILE A 104 -9.34 2.06 0.81
CA ILE A 104 -8.59 2.18 -0.44
C ILE A 104 -9.02 3.45 -1.18
N GLY A 105 -10.33 3.64 -1.34
CA GLY A 105 -10.90 4.74 -2.09
C GLY A 105 -10.62 4.67 -3.60
N LYS A 106 -10.89 5.76 -4.30
CA LYS A 106 -10.67 5.82 -5.75
C LYS A 106 -9.18 5.72 -6.07
N ARG A 107 -8.76 4.59 -6.64
CA ARG A 107 -7.36 4.33 -7.07
C ARG A 107 -6.32 4.44 -5.94
N GLY A 108 -6.71 4.13 -4.72
CA GLY A 108 -5.80 4.20 -3.57
C GLY A 108 -5.61 5.60 -2.98
N GLN A 109 -6.37 6.61 -3.41
CA GLN A 109 -6.21 7.99 -2.92
C GLN A 109 -6.52 8.13 -1.43
N THR A 110 -7.53 7.44 -0.92
CA THR A 110 -7.83 7.44 0.52
C THR A 110 -6.72 6.77 1.31
N LEU A 111 -6.21 5.65 0.81
CA LEU A 111 -5.10 4.92 1.42
C LEU A 111 -3.82 5.77 1.47
N ASP A 112 -3.51 6.49 0.40
CA ASP A 112 -2.36 7.39 0.34
C ASP A 112 -2.52 8.59 1.31
N SER A 113 -3.75 9.12 1.42
CA SER A 113 -4.06 10.20 2.37
C SER A 113 -3.95 9.74 3.83
N LEU A 114 -4.45 8.53 4.14
CA LEU A 114 -4.31 7.93 5.47
C LEU A 114 -2.84 7.71 5.83
N GLN A 115 -2.04 7.16 4.91
CA GLN A 115 -0.60 6.99 5.11
C GLN A 115 0.08 8.33 5.42
N TYR A 116 -0.24 9.37 4.67
CA TYR A 116 0.31 10.71 4.90
C TYR A 116 -0.09 11.26 6.28
N LEU A 117 -1.35 11.15 6.66
CA LEU A 117 -1.82 11.60 7.98
C LEU A 117 -1.16 10.84 9.13
N VAL A 118 -1.05 9.51 9.02
CA VAL A 118 -0.33 8.69 10.01
C VAL A 118 1.12 9.16 10.11
N SER A 119 1.79 9.41 8.97
CA SER A 119 3.17 9.87 8.98
C SER A 119 3.35 11.20 9.72
N LEU A 120 2.41 12.13 9.58
CA LEU A 120 2.42 13.40 10.33
C LEU A 120 2.23 13.22 11.84
N VAL A 121 1.38 12.27 12.24
CA VAL A 121 1.10 11.99 13.67
C VAL A 121 2.28 11.29 14.33
N VAL A 122 2.94 10.39 13.62
CA VAL A 122 4.05 9.57 14.13
C VAL A 122 5.37 10.35 14.10
N ASN A 123 5.68 11.00 12.97
CA ASN A 123 6.99 11.64 12.68
C ASN A 123 7.18 13.04 13.26
N LYS A 124 6.59 13.32 14.41
CA LYS A 124 6.75 14.65 15.03
C LYS A 124 8.21 15.03 15.31
N ASN A 125 9.09 14.03 15.47
CA ASN A 125 10.50 14.21 15.83
C ASN A 125 11.47 13.22 15.17
N ASN A 126 11.01 12.31 14.28
CA ASN A 126 11.81 11.25 13.68
C ASN A 126 11.50 11.16 12.18
N ASP A 127 12.52 10.87 11.37
CA ASP A 127 12.38 10.67 9.92
C ASP A 127 12.05 9.19 9.60
N GLU A 128 11.06 8.62 10.28
CA GLU A 128 10.63 7.24 10.09
C GLU A 128 9.77 7.11 8.83
N TYR A 129 10.01 6.07 8.06
CA TYR A 129 9.17 5.78 6.90
C TYR A 129 7.92 4.99 7.33
N ILE A 130 6.74 5.50 6.97
CA ILE A 130 5.47 4.81 7.24
C ILE A 130 4.98 4.19 5.95
N LYS A 131 4.70 2.89 5.99
CA LYS A 131 4.07 2.16 4.90
C LYS A 131 2.74 1.60 5.37
N LEU A 132 1.66 2.04 4.73
CA LEU A 132 0.30 1.61 5.04
C LEU A 132 -0.28 0.91 3.82
N ASP A 133 -0.78 -0.32 4.03
CA ASP A 133 -1.44 -1.11 2.98
C ASP A 133 -2.64 -1.88 3.55
N THR A 134 -3.49 -2.34 2.68
CA THR A 134 -4.61 -3.22 3.00
C THR A 134 -4.79 -4.24 1.89
N GLU A 135 -4.95 -5.52 2.27
CA GLU A 135 -5.18 -6.63 1.32
C GLU A 135 -4.18 -6.68 0.15
N ASN A 136 -2.95 -6.23 0.37
CA ASN A 136 -1.93 -6.14 -0.67
C ASN A 136 -2.36 -5.31 -1.89
N TYR A 137 -3.16 -4.26 -1.65
CA TYR A 137 -3.74 -3.42 -2.70
C TYR A 137 -2.68 -2.81 -3.62
N ARG A 138 -1.58 -2.29 -3.04
CA ARG A 138 -0.54 -1.61 -3.84
C ARG A 138 0.08 -2.52 -4.89
N ALA A 139 0.35 -3.79 -4.56
CA ALA A 139 0.88 -4.77 -5.51
C ALA A 139 -0.16 -5.14 -6.58
N ARG A 140 -1.40 -5.41 -6.19
CA ARG A 140 -2.51 -5.69 -7.14
C ARG A 140 -2.77 -4.51 -8.08
N ARG A 141 -2.71 -3.29 -7.56
CA ARG A 141 -2.90 -2.07 -8.36
C ARG A 141 -1.79 -1.89 -9.38
N LYS A 142 -0.53 -2.11 -8.97
CA LYS A 142 0.64 -2.07 -9.87
C LYS A 142 0.46 -3.06 -11.03
N GLU A 143 0.13 -4.30 -10.74
CA GLU A 143 -0.11 -5.33 -11.76
C GLU A 143 -1.23 -4.93 -12.72
N THR A 144 -2.34 -4.40 -12.18
CA THR A 144 -3.45 -3.89 -12.99
C THR A 144 -3.00 -2.80 -13.97
N LEU A 145 -2.16 -1.87 -13.52
CA LEU A 145 -1.64 -0.80 -14.36
C LEU A 145 -0.65 -1.31 -15.42
N GLU A 146 0.20 -2.27 -15.09
CA GLU A 146 1.10 -2.90 -16.05
C GLU A 146 0.32 -3.65 -17.14
N ASN A 147 -0.73 -4.38 -16.77
CA ASN A 147 -1.60 -5.08 -17.70
C ASN A 147 -2.40 -4.10 -18.57
N LEU A 148 -2.91 -3.02 -17.97
CA LEU A 148 -3.57 -1.93 -18.72
C LEU A 148 -2.61 -1.33 -19.77
N ALA A 149 -1.37 -1.03 -19.38
CA ALA A 149 -0.36 -0.48 -20.28
C ALA A 149 -0.13 -1.41 -21.50
N LYS A 150 0.07 -2.71 -21.28
CA LYS A 150 0.26 -3.71 -22.35
C LYS A 150 -0.96 -3.80 -23.27
N ASN A 151 -2.16 -3.84 -22.72
CA ASN A 151 -3.41 -3.90 -23.49
C ASN A 151 -3.62 -2.67 -24.37
N ILE A 152 -3.36 -1.47 -23.81
CA ILE A 152 -3.47 -0.23 -24.56
C ILE A 152 -2.37 -0.12 -25.63
N ALA A 153 -1.14 -0.53 -25.33
CA ALA A 153 -0.07 -0.58 -26.33
C ALA A 153 -0.46 -1.49 -27.50
N TYR A 154 -1.04 -2.65 -27.26
CA TYR A 154 -1.58 -3.53 -28.29
C TYR A 154 -2.68 -2.82 -29.12
N LYS A 155 -3.62 -2.14 -28.47
CA LYS A 155 -4.67 -1.37 -29.14
C LYS A 155 -4.07 -0.29 -30.05
N VAL A 156 -3.08 0.48 -29.57
CA VAL A 156 -2.38 1.53 -30.33
C VAL A 156 -1.67 0.93 -31.55
N LYS A 157 -0.97 -0.18 -31.38
CA LYS A 157 -0.32 -0.91 -32.50
C LYS A 157 -1.31 -1.33 -33.61
N ARG A 158 -2.49 -1.80 -33.20
CA ARG A 158 -3.55 -2.25 -34.11
C ARG A 158 -4.26 -1.10 -34.81
N THR A 159 -4.67 -0.09 -34.03
CA THR A 159 -5.51 1.02 -34.52
C THR A 159 -4.71 2.15 -35.16
N ARG A 160 -3.40 2.23 -34.89
CA ARG A 160 -2.52 3.31 -35.28
C ARG A 160 -2.92 4.70 -34.77
N LYS A 161 -3.76 4.74 -33.77
CA LYS A 161 -4.23 5.98 -33.14
C LYS A 161 -3.68 6.08 -31.72
N PRO A 162 -3.25 7.26 -31.27
CA PRO A 162 -2.83 7.47 -29.89
C PRO A 162 -4.03 7.25 -28.95
N VAL A 163 -3.73 6.77 -27.75
CA VAL A 163 -4.73 6.58 -26.70
C VAL A 163 -4.28 7.33 -25.46
N SER A 164 -5.15 8.19 -24.97
CA SER A 164 -4.98 8.91 -23.71
C SER A 164 -5.66 8.10 -22.60
N LEU A 165 -4.94 7.87 -21.51
CA LEU A 165 -5.48 7.25 -20.31
C LEU A 165 -6.18 8.28 -19.44
N GLU A 166 -6.86 7.81 -18.40
CA GLU A 166 -7.44 8.69 -17.41
C GLU A 166 -6.36 9.36 -16.55
N PRO A 167 -6.64 10.53 -15.96
CA PRO A 167 -5.74 11.18 -15.01
C PRO A 167 -5.36 10.25 -13.86
N MET A 168 -4.09 10.25 -13.46
CA MET A 168 -3.56 9.43 -12.38
C MET A 168 -2.37 10.10 -11.72
N ASN A 169 -2.06 9.69 -10.50
CA ASN A 169 -0.96 10.25 -9.72
C ASN A 169 0.42 9.99 -10.36
N PRO A 170 1.47 10.73 -9.97
CA PRO A 170 2.80 10.59 -10.57
C PRO A 170 3.40 9.19 -10.47
N TYR A 171 3.13 8.47 -9.37
CA TYR A 171 3.61 7.11 -9.18
C TYR A 171 2.96 6.12 -10.16
N GLU A 172 1.65 6.19 -10.34
CA GLU A 172 0.93 5.35 -11.30
C GLU A 172 1.38 5.63 -12.74
N ARG A 173 1.62 6.91 -13.08
CA ARG A 173 2.14 7.27 -14.41
C ARG A 173 3.53 6.67 -14.64
N ARG A 174 4.38 6.64 -13.63
CA ARG A 174 5.70 5.99 -13.71
C ARG A 174 5.60 4.50 -13.96
N ILE A 175 4.64 3.79 -13.34
CA ILE A 175 4.42 2.35 -13.60
C ILE A 175 4.12 2.12 -15.08
N ILE A 176 3.22 2.89 -15.68
CA ILE A 176 2.87 2.77 -17.10
C ILE A 176 4.06 3.08 -18.02
N HIS A 177 4.81 4.15 -17.71
CA HIS A 177 6.01 4.48 -18.48
C HIS A 177 7.05 3.36 -18.40
N SER A 178 7.30 2.81 -17.21
CA SER A 178 8.25 1.71 -17.01
C SER A 178 7.82 0.43 -17.72
N ALA A 179 6.53 0.09 -17.67
CA ALA A 179 6.00 -1.11 -18.31
C ALA A 179 6.17 -1.09 -19.86
N LEU A 180 6.21 0.10 -20.45
CA LEU A 180 6.34 0.27 -21.92
C LEU A 180 7.69 0.85 -22.36
N GLN A 181 8.62 1.10 -21.47
CA GLN A 181 9.91 1.72 -21.75
C GLN A 181 10.68 0.98 -22.86
N ASN A 182 10.68 -0.35 -22.82
CA ASN A 182 11.39 -1.22 -23.76
C ASN A 182 10.52 -1.68 -24.94
N ASP A 183 9.30 -1.15 -25.10
CA ASP A 183 8.45 -1.50 -26.23
C ASP A 183 9.04 -0.93 -27.53
N LYS A 184 9.12 -1.78 -28.57
CA LYS A 184 9.74 -1.40 -29.86
C LYS A 184 8.88 -0.47 -30.70
N TYR A 185 7.57 -0.44 -30.48
CA TYR A 185 6.60 0.16 -31.39
C TYR A 185 5.86 1.36 -30.81
N VAL A 186 5.75 1.43 -29.47
CA VAL A 186 5.04 2.52 -28.82
C VAL A 186 5.97 3.37 -27.97
N GLU A 187 5.59 4.60 -27.80
CA GLU A 187 6.19 5.57 -26.89
C GLU A 187 5.13 6.14 -25.93
N THR A 188 5.54 6.60 -24.77
CA THR A 188 4.63 7.14 -23.76
C THR A 188 5.10 8.50 -23.30
N TYR A 189 4.18 9.43 -23.14
CA TYR A 189 4.43 10.73 -22.53
C TYR A 189 3.28 11.13 -21.60
N SER A 190 3.55 12.04 -20.66
CA SER A 190 2.53 12.58 -19.78
C SER A 190 2.09 13.95 -20.25
N GLU A 191 0.78 14.20 -20.29
CA GLU A 191 0.14 15.43 -20.77
C GLU A 191 -0.78 16.01 -19.70
N GLY A 192 -0.90 17.36 -19.66
CA GLY A 192 -1.76 18.08 -18.71
C GLY A 192 -1.05 18.44 -17.41
N GLU A 193 -1.78 19.11 -16.52
CA GLU A 193 -1.35 19.56 -15.20
C GLU A 193 -2.07 18.76 -14.10
N GLU A 194 -1.43 18.65 -12.93
CA GLU A 194 -2.06 18.00 -11.78
C GLU A 194 -3.32 18.80 -11.34
N PRO A 195 -4.39 18.14 -10.94
CA PRO A 195 -4.59 16.69 -10.76
C PRO A 195 -5.08 15.96 -12.01
N TYR A 196 -5.15 16.61 -13.16
CA TYR A 196 -5.70 16.06 -14.42
C TYR A 196 -4.64 15.48 -15.34
N ARG A 197 -3.40 15.40 -14.89
CA ARG A 197 -2.28 14.89 -15.69
C ARG A 197 -2.42 13.40 -15.95
N LYS A 198 -2.24 13.00 -17.22
CA LYS A 198 -2.52 11.66 -17.74
C LYS A 198 -1.38 11.16 -18.61
N VAL A 199 -1.34 9.85 -18.86
CA VAL A 199 -0.39 9.22 -19.80
C VAL A 199 -1.05 9.08 -21.16
N VAL A 200 -0.32 9.42 -22.21
CA VAL A 200 -0.67 9.16 -23.60
C VAL A 200 0.28 8.10 -24.16
N ILE A 201 -0.27 7.09 -24.81
CA ILE A 201 0.46 6.02 -25.49
C ILE A 201 0.32 6.24 -26.98
N ASN A 202 1.43 6.39 -27.71
CA ASN A 202 1.47 6.68 -29.13
C ASN A 202 2.40 5.71 -29.87
N LEU A 203 2.28 5.62 -31.18
CA LEU A 203 3.25 4.91 -32.02
C LEU A 203 4.55 5.70 -32.15
N LYS A 204 5.69 5.02 -32.09
CA LYS A 204 7.00 5.62 -32.39
C LYS A 204 7.06 6.10 -33.83
N LYS A 205 7.53 7.31 -34.06
CA LYS A 205 7.65 7.92 -35.41
C LYS A 205 8.51 7.08 -36.40
N THR A 206 9.56 6.45 -35.90
CA THR A 206 10.46 5.59 -36.68
C THR A 206 9.78 4.38 -37.32
N TYR A 207 8.61 3.99 -36.81
CA TYR A 207 7.84 2.86 -37.38
C TYR A 207 6.86 3.30 -38.47
N ASN A 208 6.50 4.57 -38.53
CA ASN A 208 5.56 5.11 -39.52
C ASN A 208 6.18 5.33 -40.89
N ASP A 209 7.50 5.55 -40.99
CA ASP A 209 8.10 6.03 -42.26
C ASP A 209 8.69 4.97 -43.17
N SER A 210 8.97 3.73 -42.68
CA SER A 210 9.78 2.81 -43.51
C SER A 210 9.04 1.67 -44.20
N LYS A 211 7.73 1.47 -43.98
CA LYS A 211 7.01 0.33 -44.57
C LYS A 211 5.74 0.65 -45.37
N TYR A 212 5.26 1.88 -45.36
CA TYR A 212 3.98 2.18 -46.02
C TYR A 212 4.07 3.02 -47.29
N THR A 213 5.17 3.69 -47.56
CA THR A 213 5.39 4.40 -48.83
C THR A 213 5.77 3.49 -49.98
N SER A 214 6.19 2.25 -49.76
CA SER A 214 6.61 1.36 -50.82
C SER A 214 5.57 0.30 -51.28
N LYS A 215 4.39 0.25 -50.65
CA LYS A 215 3.36 -0.79 -50.95
C LYS A 215 2.05 -0.28 -51.54
N TYR A 216 1.90 1.01 -51.78
CA TYR A 216 0.69 1.50 -52.45
C TYR A 216 0.76 1.49 -53.99
N ASN A 217 1.87 1.04 -54.57
CA ASN A 217 2.06 1.04 -56.00
C ASN A 217 2.26 -0.35 -56.65
N TYR A 218 1.86 -1.46 -55.98
CA TYR A 218 1.89 -2.75 -56.69
C TYR A 218 0.70 -3.64 -56.29
N ASN A 219 -0.14 -3.87 -57.33
CA ASN A 219 -1.12 -4.93 -57.53
C ASN A 219 -2.49 -4.88 -56.79
N LYS A 220 -3.44 -4.50 -57.61
CA LYS A 220 -4.89 -4.73 -57.50
C LYS A 220 -5.32 -6.21 -57.66
N ASN A 221 -4.43 -7.19 -57.55
CA ASN A 221 -4.74 -8.61 -57.76
C ASN A 221 -4.06 -9.50 -56.70
N ASN A 222 -4.56 -9.51 -55.46
CA ASN A 222 -4.49 -10.72 -54.65
C ASN A 222 -5.51 -10.70 -53.48
N LYS A 223 -6.67 -11.27 -53.77
CA LYS A 223 -7.79 -11.39 -52.82
C LYS A 223 -7.68 -12.58 -51.85
N ASN A 224 -6.51 -13.24 -51.72
CA ASN A 224 -6.44 -14.52 -51.02
C ASN A 224 -5.55 -14.61 -49.75
N TYR A 225 -5.02 -13.50 -49.20
CA TYR A 225 -4.12 -13.60 -48.06
C TYR A 225 -4.75 -13.28 -46.68
N ASN A 226 -6.05 -13.04 -46.61
CA ASN A 226 -6.70 -12.55 -45.39
C ASN A 226 -7.51 -13.61 -44.60
N LYS A 227 -7.35 -14.91 -44.92
CA LYS A 227 -8.12 -15.96 -44.19
C LYS A 227 -7.35 -16.74 -43.13
N ASN A 228 -6.03 -16.70 -43.11
CA ASN A 228 -5.25 -17.50 -42.14
C ASN A 228 -4.90 -16.76 -40.83
N TYR A 229 -4.78 -15.42 -40.86
CA TYR A 229 -4.45 -14.67 -39.61
C TYR A 229 -5.60 -14.56 -38.60
N SER A 230 -6.84 -14.72 -39.02
CA SER A 230 -8.00 -14.67 -38.11
C SER A 230 -8.31 -16.00 -37.41
N ARG A 231 -7.68 -17.11 -37.85
CA ARG A 231 -7.89 -18.44 -37.27
C ARG A 231 -7.01 -18.71 -36.07
N ASP A 232 -5.75 -18.26 -36.08
CA ASP A 232 -4.82 -18.49 -34.96
C ASP A 232 -5.20 -17.69 -33.73
N TYR A 233 -5.60 -16.41 -33.90
CA TYR A 233 -6.02 -15.56 -32.76
C TYR A 233 -7.30 -16.02 -32.07
N ARG A 234 -8.22 -16.69 -32.77
CA ARG A 234 -9.42 -17.24 -32.12
C ARG A 234 -9.09 -18.48 -31.31
N LYS A 235 -8.05 -19.20 -31.67
CA LYS A 235 -7.59 -20.40 -30.97
C LYS A 235 -6.91 -20.01 -29.64
N ASP A 236 -5.97 -19.08 -29.67
CA ASP A 236 -5.23 -18.60 -28.51
C ASP A 236 -6.15 -17.92 -27.46
N TYR A 237 -7.16 -17.15 -27.94
CA TYR A 237 -8.13 -16.51 -27.03
C TYR A 237 -9.09 -17.55 -26.39
N LYS A 238 -9.40 -18.60 -27.09
CA LYS A 238 -10.25 -19.69 -26.60
C LYS A 238 -9.50 -20.54 -25.55
N GLU A 239 -8.25 -20.87 -25.79
CA GLU A 239 -7.37 -21.61 -24.88
C GLU A 239 -7.09 -20.79 -23.60
N TYR A 240 -6.89 -19.46 -23.72
CA TYR A 240 -6.76 -18.57 -22.57
C TYR A 240 -8.04 -18.50 -21.70
N LYS A 241 -9.21 -18.49 -22.34
CA LYS A 241 -10.49 -18.47 -21.63
C LYS A 241 -10.78 -19.79 -20.90
N GLU A 242 -10.51 -20.92 -21.55
CA GLU A 242 -10.66 -22.26 -20.98
C GLU A 242 -9.67 -22.53 -19.85
N SER A 243 -8.45 -21.99 -19.90
CA SER A 243 -7.47 -22.10 -18.80
C SER A 243 -7.89 -21.31 -17.56
N LYS A 244 -8.53 -20.14 -17.75
CA LYS A 244 -9.08 -19.35 -16.63
C LYS A 244 -10.31 -20.00 -16.00
N GLU A 245 -11.20 -20.57 -16.78
CA GLU A 245 -12.38 -21.25 -16.26
C GLU A 245 -12.02 -22.54 -15.48
N LYS A 246 -10.94 -23.23 -15.89
CA LYS A 246 -10.40 -24.37 -15.14
C LYS A 246 -9.72 -23.98 -13.84
N ALA A 247 -9.02 -22.86 -13.79
CA ALA A 247 -8.36 -22.35 -12.57
C ALA A 247 -9.40 -21.97 -11.48
N VAL A 248 -10.52 -21.37 -11.90
CA VAL A 248 -11.61 -20.98 -10.98
C VAL A 248 -12.40 -22.21 -10.47
N SER A 249 -12.49 -23.28 -11.24
CA SER A 249 -13.19 -24.51 -10.83
C SER A 249 -12.37 -25.39 -9.88
N THR A 250 -11.06 -25.23 -9.80
CA THR A 250 -10.17 -25.95 -8.88
C THR A 250 -9.97 -25.24 -7.53
N GLU A 251 -10.35 -23.98 -7.40
CA GLU A 251 -10.35 -23.24 -6.12
C GLU A 251 -11.65 -23.41 -5.30
N ASN A 252 -12.69 -23.98 -5.90
CA ASN A 252 -14.00 -24.19 -5.25
C ASN A 252 -14.32 -25.68 -5.02
N ALA A 253 -13.36 -26.58 -5.05
CA ALA A 253 -13.45 -28.00 -4.71
C ALA A 253 -12.45 -28.31 -3.58
#